data_ec21cd0204044c4b0431ef8e1cfc0f1e
#
_entry.id   ec21cd0204044c4b0431ef8e1cfc0f1e
#
_cell.length_a   1.000
_cell.length_b   1.000
_cell.length_c   1.000
_cell.angle_alpha   90.00
_cell.angle_beta   90.00
_cell.angle_gamma   90.00
#
_symmetry.space_group_name_H-M   'P 1'
#
loop_
_entity.id
_entity.type
_entity.pdbx_description
1 polymer ?
#
loop_
_entity_poly.entity_id
_entity_poly.type
_entity_poly.pdbx_seq_one_letter_code
_entity_poly.pdbx_strand_id
1 'polypeptide(L)'
;QNMGGAGGTKAANYLYNRAAQDGTAVGILLQDTPFAARLRKTGIKYDPQKFQFIGGAERPQPAFVALKEAGVKTLEDVKTKQVIIGSTGKGSQTYILPKLANGMIGTKFKIVTGYRGMAGVYKAMDSKEVYAFQAGYSSVGLIRPHWIDQKRIEVLAVNSLEPLPGWENKKLLKDYVSDATDKKILELIAGNDTIGGARRVLPCEVKASLIALRFGIKKMFADKDVLGDAKKRKMNFGYVGCAGLQAHAKNLSIAPAELFGRMRYLMSFEKLTDIGSLI
;
A
#
# COMPACT_ATOMS: atom_id res chain seq x y z
N GLN A 1 -15.32 12.23 6.66
CA GLN A 1 -14.48 13.29 6.11
C GLN A 1 -13.24 12.71 5.46
N ASN A 2 -12.90 13.15 4.24
CA ASN A 2 -11.71 12.66 3.53
C ASN A 2 -10.52 13.59 3.80
N MET A 3 -9.40 13.02 4.29
CA MET A 3 -8.18 13.77 4.65
C MET A 3 -6.99 13.31 3.81
N GLY A 4 -7.02 13.62 2.51
CA GLY A 4 -5.90 13.30 1.61
C GLY A 4 -4.63 14.09 1.93
N GLY A 5 -3.46 13.52 1.62
CA GLY A 5 -2.15 14.16 1.69
C GLY A 5 -1.05 13.29 2.32
N ALA A 6 0.17 13.50 1.83
CA ALA A 6 1.40 12.83 2.29
C ALA A 6 1.31 11.29 2.39
N GLY A 7 0.57 10.64 1.45
CA GLY A 7 0.35 9.19 1.49
C GLY A 7 -0.43 8.71 2.71
N GLY A 8 -1.45 9.46 3.15
CA GLY A 8 -2.29 9.11 4.31
C GLY A 8 -1.76 9.58 5.66
N THR A 9 -0.52 10.06 5.76
CA THR A 9 0.09 10.52 7.01
C THR A 9 -0.70 11.64 7.69
N LYS A 10 -1.33 12.56 6.91
CA LYS A 10 -2.16 13.64 7.45
C LYS A 10 -3.35 13.08 8.24
N ALA A 11 -4.05 12.10 7.67
CA ALA A 11 -5.19 11.45 8.33
C ALA A 11 -4.75 10.68 9.59
N ALA A 12 -3.63 9.95 9.53
CA ALA A 12 -3.10 9.22 10.67
C ALA A 12 -2.70 10.15 11.82
N ASN A 13 -2.00 11.25 11.53
CA ASN A 13 -1.64 12.25 12.52
C ASN A 13 -2.89 12.90 13.16
N TYR A 14 -3.91 13.22 12.37
CA TYR A 14 -5.17 13.78 12.89
C TYR A 14 -5.88 12.80 13.80
N LEU A 15 -6.07 11.56 13.33
CA LEU A 15 -6.75 10.53 14.09
C LEU A 15 -6.06 10.27 15.44
N TYR A 16 -4.73 10.27 15.45
CA TYR A 16 -3.94 9.99 16.64
C TYR A 16 -3.96 11.12 17.66
N ASN A 17 -3.87 12.40 17.20
CA ASN A 17 -3.63 13.53 18.11
C ASN A 17 -4.83 14.45 18.34
N ARG A 18 -5.87 14.40 17.49
CA ARG A 18 -6.94 15.39 17.49
C ARG A 18 -8.35 14.81 17.44
N ALA A 19 -8.52 13.59 16.93
CA ALA A 19 -9.83 12.96 16.89
C ALA A 19 -10.32 12.63 18.31
N ALA A 20 -11.65 12.58 18.50
CA ALA A 20 -12.25 12.16 19.76
C ALA A 20 -11.77 10.78 20.18
N GLN A 21 -11.43 10.61 21.45
CA GLN A 21 -10.88 9.36 22.02
C GLN A 21 -11.98 8.51 22.70
N ASP A 22 -13.24 8.80 22.45
CA ASP A 22 -14.43 8.19 23.06
C ASP A 22 -15.06 7.05 22.24
N GLY A 23 -14.48 6.72 21.09
CA GLY A 23 -14.98 5.70 20.18
C GLY A 23 -15.93 6.20 19.10
N THR A 24 -16.27 7.48 19.07
CA THR A 24 -17.10 8.08 18.01
C THR A 24 -16.30 8.37 16.73
N ALA A 25 -14.97 8.50 16.84
CA ALA A 25 -14.08 8.71 15.71
C ALA A 25 -13.49 7.39 15.21
N VAL A 26 -13.83 6.98 13.99
CA VAL A 26 -13.24 5.83 13.31
C VAL A 26 -12.51 6.30 12.07
N GLY A 27 -11.25 5.91 11.93
CA GLY A 27 -10.45 6.21 10.75
C GLY A 27 -10.25 5.00 9.83
N ILE A 28 -10.20 5.24 8.52
CA ILE A 28 -9.72 4.26 7.54
C ILE A 28 -8.31 4.70 7.16
N LEU A 29 -7.31 3.95 7.62
CA LEU A 29 -5.89 4.22 7.32
C LEU A 29 -5.36 3.22 6.30
N LEU A 30 -4.42 3.70 5.47
CA LEU A 30 -3.74 2.85 4.51
C LEU A 30 -2.86 1.81 5.21
N GLN A 31 -2.66 0.65 4.58
CA GLN A 31 -1.77 -0.41 5.08
C GLN A 31 -0.35 0.09 5.34
N ASP A 32 0.08 1.11 4.63
CA ASP A 32 1.43 1.69 4.75
C ASP A 32 1.64 2.52 6.01
N THR A 33 0.60 2.80 6.78
CA THR A 33 0.69 3.68 7.96
C THR A 33 1.73 3.21 8.98
N PRO A 34 1.79 1.93 9.41
CA PRO A 34 2.84 1.46 10.31
C PRO A 34 4.23 1.47 9.66
N PHE A 35 4.29 1.17 8.37
CA PHE A 35 5.52 1.14 7.59
C PHE A 35 6.12 2.54 7.41
N ALA A 36 5.29 3.52 7.08
CA ALA A 36 5.71 4.92 6.93
C ALA A 36 6.30 5.49 8.22
N ALA A 37 5.82 5.05 9.38
CA ALA A 37 6.33 5.48 10.68
C ALA A 37 7.80 5.07 10.91
N ARG A 38 8.20 3.92 10.37
CA ARG A 38 9.58 3.42 10.46
C ARG A 38 10.50 3.98 9.36
N LEU A 39 9.93 4.19 8.18
CA LEU A 39 10.70 4.63 7.01
C LEU A 39 11.02 6.12 7.03
N ARG A 40 10.13 6.97 7.54
CA ARG A 40 10.27 8.43 7.49
C ARG A 40 10.79 8.99 8.80
N LYS A 41 11.83 9.85 8.71
CA LYS A 41 12.41 10.56 9.87
C LYS A 41 11.55 11.74 10.33
N THR A 42 10.71 12.32 9.46
CA THR A 42 9.94 13.54 9.74
C THR A 42 8.48 13.43 9.28
N GLY A 43 7.63 14.26 9.88
CA GLY A 43 6.21 14.37 9.52
C GLY A 43 5.30 13.32 10.14
N ILE A 44 5.84 12.31 10.84
CA ILE A 44 5.10 11.29 11.58
C ILE A 44 4.91 11.79 13.02
N LYS A 45 3.65 11.91 13.44
CA LYS A 45 3.24 12.34 14.79
C LYS A 45 2.28 11.34 15.42
N TYR A 46 2.45 10.05 15.11
CA TYR A 46 1.66 8.95 15.67
C TYR A 46 2.55 7.76 15.95
N ASP A 47 2.11 6.93 16.91
CA ASP A 47 2.68 5.60 17.17
C ASP A 47 1.72 4.55 16.59
N PRO A 48 2.11 3.79 15.56
CA PRO A 48 1.24 2.82 14.92
C PRO A 48 0.84 1.66 15.84
N GLN A 49 1.59 1.38 16.90
CA GLN A 49 1.29 0.33 17.87
C GLN A 49 0.12 0.72 18.78
N LYS A 50 -0.08 2.02 19.02
CA LYS A 50 -1.14 2.53 19.90
C LYS A 50 -2.50 2.63 19.20
N PHE A 51 -2.57 2.53 17.88
CA PHE A 51 -3.86 2.43 17.21
C PHE A 51 -4.59 1.13 17.57
N GLN A 52 -5.88 1.23 17.81
CA GLN A 52 -6.75 0.11 18.07
C GLN A 52 -7.41 -0.35 16.77
N PHE A 53 -6.92 -1.43 16.18
CA PHE A 53 -7.49 -1.98 14.96
C PHE A 53 -8.83 -2.68 15.26
N ILE A 54 -9.86 -2.37 14.46
CA ILE A 54 -11.19 -2.97 14.57
C ILE A 54 -11.53 -3.90 13.41
N GLY A 55 -10.75 -3.89 12.35
CA GLY A 55 -10.86 -4.81 11.22
C GLY A 55 -10.38 -4.23 9.90
N GLY A 56 -10.14 -5.08 8.92
CA GLY A 56 -9.86 -4.75 7.53
C GLY A 56 -10.96 -5.25 6.61
N ALA A 57 -11.11 -4.62 5.45
CA ALA A 57 -12.23 -4.87 4.55
C ALA A 57 -11.83 -5.45 3.19
N GLU A 58 -10.56 -5.52 2.88
CA GLU A 58 -10.09 -5.84 1.53
C GLU A 58 -8.80 -6.65 1.61
N ARG A 59 -8.66 -7.59 0.67
CA ARG A 59 -7.37 -8.22 0.37
C ARG A 59 -6.87 -7.61 -0.94
N PRO A 60 -5.97 -6.64 -0.89
CA PRO A 60 -5.46 -6.02 -2.10
C PRO A 60 -4.68 -7.05 -2.92
N GLN A 61 -4.74 -6.89 -4.24
CA GLN A 61 -3.85 -7.57 -5.17
C GLN A 61 -2.81 -6.52 -5.64
N PRO A 62 -1.76 -6.27 -4.86
CA PRO A 62 -0.82 -5.20 -5.16
C PRO A 62 0.01 -5.57 -6.38
N ALA A 63 -0.02 -4.71 -7.40
CA ALA A 63 0.67 -4.95 -8.66
C ALA A 63 1.26 -3.69 -9.25
N PHE A 64 2.31 -3.85 -10.04
CA PHE A 64 2.73 -2.86 -11.03
C PHE A 64 1.90 -3.05 -12.30
N VAL A 65 1.21 -2.01 -12.71
CA VAL A 65 0.31 -2.05 -13.87
C VAL A 65 0.64 -0.88 -14.78
N ALA A 66 0.72 -1.16 -16.08
CA ALA A 66 0.92 -0.13 -17.10
C ALA A 66 -0.19 -0.16 -18.15
N LEU A 67 -0.44 0.98 -18.78
CA LEU A 67 -1.18 1.02 -20.04
C LEU A 67 -0.36 0.31 -21.12
N LYS A 68 -1.02 -0.41 -22.02
CA LYS A 68 -0.33 -1.07 -23.15
C LYS A 68 0.41 -0.08 -24.04
N GLU A 69 -0.08 1.15 -24.12
CA GLU A 69 0.59 2.25 -24.82
C GLU A 69 1.97 2.60 -24.25
N ALA A 70 2.27 2.21 -22.99
CA ALA A 70 3.61 2.33 -22.46
C ALA A 70 4.62 1.42 -23.21
N GLY A 71 4.13 0.39 -23.92
CA GLY A 71 4.97 -0.53 -24.68
C GLY A 71 5.91 -1.37 -23.82
N VAL A 72 5.45 -1.76 -22.62
CA VAL A 72 6.14 -2.64 -21.67
C VAL A 72 5.18 -3.74 -21.20
N LYS A 73 5.69 -4.95 -21.00
CA LYS A 73 4.91 -6.12 -20.57
C LYS A 73 5.41 -6.71 -19.26
N THR A 74 6.63 -6.41 -18.87
CA THR A 74 7.32 -6.90 -17.68
C THR A 74 8.13 -5.79 -17.01
N LEU A 75 8.62 -6.00 -15.78
CA LEU A 75 9.59 -5.08 -15.18
C LEU A 75 10.95 -5.11 -15.86
N GLU A 76 11.30 -6.19 -16.56
CA GLU A 76 12.54 -6.25 -17.36
C GLU A 76 12.52 -5.18 -18.46
N ASP A 77 11.38 -5.00 -19.12
CA ASP A 77 11.24 -3.97 -20.16
C ASP A 77 11.47 -2.57 -19.60
N VAL A 78 11.06 -2.33 -18.33
CA VAL A 78 11.24 -1.04 -17.65
C VAL A 78 12.71 -0.77 -17.28
N LYS A 79 13.59 -1.75 -17.31
CA LYS A 79 15.04 -1.53 -17.15
C LYS A 79 15.65 -0.79 -18.35
N THR A 80 15.10 -1.01 -19.52
CA THR A 80 15.60 -0.41 -20.76
C THR A 80 14.78 0.82 -21.18
N LYS A 81 13.47 0.80 -20.92
CA LYS A 81 12.54 1.86 -21.30
C LYS A 81 12.04 2.64 -20.08
N GLN A 82 12.13 3.96 -20.14
CA GLN A 82 11.56 4.81 -19.10
C GLN A 82 10.03 4.80 -19.14
N VAL A 83 9.38 4.60 -17.98
CA VAL A 83 7.93 4.64 -17.84
C VAL A 83 7.54 5.67 -16.78
N ILE A 84 6.64 6.59 -17.12
CA ILE A 84 6.11 7.57 -16.18
C ILE A 84 5.04 6.90 -15.33
N ILE A 85 5.22 6.88 -14.00
CA ILE A 85 4.33 6.23 -13.05
C ILE A 85 3.73 7.24 -12.07
N GLY A 86 2.41 7.18 -11.86
CA GLY A 86 1.69 8.07 -10.95
C GLY A 86 1.73 7.60 -9.49
N SER A 87 1.87 8.54 -8.56
CA SER A 87 1.91 8.29 -7.13
C SER A 87 1.13 9.29 -6.31
N THR A 88 0.52 8.81 -5.23
CA THR A 88 -0.24 9.63 -4.27
C THR A 88 0.63 10.38 -3.27
N GLY A 89 1.93 10.05 -3.20
CA GLY A 89 2.91 10.76 -2.35
C GLY A 89 3.96 9.85 -1.72
N LYS A 90 5.03 10.48 -1.22
CA LYS A 90 6.24 9.79 -0.72
C LYS A 90 6.03 8.85 0.47
N GLY A 91 4.89 8.93 1.16
CA GLY A 91 4.54 8.06 2.30
C GLY A 91 3.71 6.84 1.91
N SER A 92 3.39 6.62 0.63
CA SER A 92 2.60 5.47 0.18
C SER A 92 3.41 4.50 -0.65
N GLN A 93 2.95 3.24 -0.73
CA GLN A 93 3.57 2.23 -1.58
C GLN A 93 3.59 2.64 -3.05
N THR A 94 2.65 3.46 -3.50
CA THR A 94 2.62 3.99 -4.87
C THR A 94 3.89 4.78 -5.24
N TYR A 95 4.65 5.23 -4.23
CA TYR A 95 5.97 5.85 -4.39
C TYR A 95 7.10 4.91 -3.97
N ILE A 96 6.93 4.25 -2.81
CA ILE A 96 7.98 3.45 -2.18
C ILE A 96 8.40 2.31 -3.10
N LEU A 97 7.46 1.50 -3.59
CA LEU A 97 7.78 0.33 -4.40
C LEU A 97 8.39 0.68 -5.76
N PRO A 98 7.89 1.64 -6.55
CA PRO A 98 8.60 2.07 -7.77
C PRO A 98 10.00 2.60 -7.51
N LYS A 99 10.20 3.30 -6.38
CA LYS A 99 11.51 3.82 -6.02
C LYS A 99 12.49 2.71 -5.62
N LEU A 100 12.02 1.72 -4.86
CA LEU A 100 12.78 0.52 -4.54
C LEU A 100 13.07 -0.32 -5.79
N ALA A 101 12.10 -0.50 -6.68
CA ALA A 101 12.32 -1.19 -7.94
C ALA A 101 13.42 -0.52 -8.80
N ASN A 102 13.45 0.82 -8.83
CA ASN A 102 14.54 1.54 -9.49
C ASN A 102 15.91 1.24 -8.85
N GLY A 103 15.98 1.22 -7.50
CA GLY A 103 17.23 0.99 -6.78
C GLY A 103 17.68 -0.48 -6.75
N MET A 104 16.77 -1.43 -6.61
CA MET A 104 17.06 -2.85 -6.44
C MET A 104 17.13 -3.61 -7.77
N ILE A 105 16.23 -3.27 -8.70
CA ILE A 105 16.04 -4.01 -9.96
C ILE A 105 16.66 -3.28 -11.14
N GLY A 106 16.88 -1.95 -11.00
CA GLY A 106 17.39 -1.10 -12.08
C GLY A 106 16.30 -0.64 -13.05
N THR A 107 15.03 -0.62 -12.62
CA THR A 107 13.95 -0.08 -13.45
C THR A 107 14.09 1.44 -13.63
N LYS A 108 13.51 1.97 -14.71
CA LYS A 108 13.56 3.39 -15.05
C LYS A 108 12.19 4.06 -14.89
N PHE A 109 11.55 3.86 -13.73
CA PHE A 109 10.31 4.58 -13.42
C PHE A 109 10.60 6.07 -13.15
N LYS A 110 9.95 6.96 -13.91
CA LYS A 110 9.86 8.39 -13.58
C LYS A 110 8.61 8.60 -12.75
N ILE A 111 8.77 8.84 -11.44
CA ILE A 111 7.65 8.89 -10.50
C ILE A 111 7.11 10.30 -10.39
N VAL A 112 5.85 10.52 -10.77
CA VAL A 112 5.12 11.79 -10.61
C VAL A 112 4.24 11.68 -9.38
N THR A 113 4.41 12.59 -8.42
CA THR A 113 3.71 12.58 -7.13
C THR A 113 2.70 13.71 -7.04
N GLY A 114 1.77 13.61 -6.08
CA GLY A 114 0.83 14.69 -5.75
C GLY A 114 -0.62 14.41 -6.12
N TYR A 115 -0.90 13.27 -6.73
CA TYR A 115 -2.28 12.88 -7.05
C TYR A 115 -3.10 12.62 -5.78
N ARG A 116 -4.33 13.14 -5.76
CA ARG A 116 -5.28 12.94 -4.65
C ARG A 116 -5.94 11.57 -4.76
N GLY A 117 -5.29 10.53 -4.21
CA GLY A 117 -5.76 9.14 -4.27
C GLY A 117 -5.60 8.50 -5.65
N MET A 118 -5.95 7.21 -5.74
CA MET A 118 -5.82 6.45 -7.00
C MET A 118 -6.75 6.94 -8.11
N ALA A 119 -7.90 7.50 -7.77
CA ALA A 119 -8.79 8.10 -8.77
C ALA A 119 -8.09 9.23 -9.56
N GLY A 120 -7.25 10.03 -8.88
CA GLY A 120 -6.43 11.06 -9.52
C GLY A 120 -5.36 10.47 -10.44
N VAL A 121 -4.69 9.39 -10.01
CA VAL A 121 -3.72 8.66 -10.84
C VAL A 121 -4.39 8.08 -12.08
N TYR A 122 -5.56 7.43 -11.93
CA TYR A 122 -6.28 6.85 -13.07
C TYR A 122 -6.76 7.91 -14.05
N LYS A 123 -7.19 9.10 -13.56
CA LYS A 123 -7.52 10.22 -14.45
C LYS A 123 -6.29 10.69 -15.25
N ALA A 124 -5.13 10.78 -14.61
CA ALA A 124 -3.87 11.13 -15.27
C ALA A 124 -3.43 10.05 -16.30
N MET A 125 -3.74 8.77 -16.03
CA MET A 125 -3.52 7.70 -17.01
C MET A 125 -4.49 7.81 -18.21
N ASP A 126 -5.75 8.13 -17.98
CA ASP A 126 -6.72 8.35 -19.09
C ASP A 126 -6.25 9.49 -20.02
N SER A 127 -5.68 10.57 -19.44
CA SER A 127 -5.12 11.70 -20.20
C SER A 127 -3.68 11.47 -20.70
N LYS A 128 -3.07 10.28 -20.43
CA LYS A 128 -1.70 9.94 -20.83
C LYS A 128 -0.62 10.84 -20.21
N GLU A 129 -0.92 11.50 -19.10
CA GLU A 129 0.07 12.24 -18.29
C GLU A 129 1.03 11.27 -17.59
N VAL A 130 0.51 10.13 -17.11
CA VAL A 130 1.28 9.00 -16.62
C VAL A 130 0.79 7.69 -17.27
N TYR A 131 1.65 6.69 -17.34
CA TYR A 131 1.38 5.44 -18.06
C TYR A 131 1.29 4.21 -17.16
N ALA A 132 1.62 4.35 -15.88
CA ALA A 132 1.64 3.23 -14.95
C ALA A 132 1.22 3.65 -13.54
N PHE A 133 0.88 2.65 -12.73
CA PHE A 133 0.68 2.78 -11.29
C PHE A 133 1.17 1.52 -10.56
N GLN A 134 1.40 1.65 -9.25
CA GLN A 134 1.62 0.56 -8.31
C GLN A 134 0.59 0.70 -7.19
N ALA A 135 -0.37 -0.21 -7.10
CA ALA A 135 -1.40 -0.23 -6.05
C ALA A 135 -2.19 -1.56 -6.10
N GLY A 136 -3.20 -1.69 -5.23
CA GLY A 136 -4.16 -2.79 -5.30
C GLY A 136 -4.96 -2.76 -6.60
N TYR A 137 -4.86 -3.83 -7.37
CA TYR A 137 -5.52 -3.97 -8.68
C TYR A 137 -7.05 -4.00 -8.59
N SER A 138 -7.60 -4.48 -7.47
CA SER A 138 -9.04 -4.54 -7.23
C SER A 138 -9.76 -3.20 -7.47
N SER A 139 -9.08 -2.08 -7.19
CA SER A 139 -9.62 -0.74 -7.43
C SER A 139 -9.81 -0.40 -8.92
N VAL A 140 -9.10 -1.07 -9.82
CA VAL A 140 -9.28 -0.88 -11.28
C VAL A 140 -10.65 -1.37 -11.70
N GLY A 141 -11.03 -2.58 -11.28
CA GLY A 141 -12.35 -3.14 -11.61
C GLY A 141 -13.52 -2.28 -11.13
N LEU A 142 -13.34 -1.54 -10.03
CA LEU A 142 -14.35 -0.65 -9.49
C LEU A 142 -14.40 0.72 -10.18
N ILE A 143 -13.23 1.31 -10.49
CA ILE A 143 -13.13 2.71 -10.94
C ILE A 143 -12.95 2.81 -12.46
N ARG A 144 -12.32 1.81 -13.09
CA ARG A 144 -12.00 1.77 -14.53
C ARG A 144 -12.26 0.37 -15.13
N PRO A 145 -13.48 -0.21 -15.00
CA PRO A 145 -13.75 -1.56 -15.50
C PRO A 145 -13.44 -1.70 -16.99
N HIS A 146 -13.65 -0.66 -17.78
CA HIS A 146 -13.37 -0.65 -19.21
C HIS A 146 -11.89 -0.89 -19.56
N TRP A 147 -10.94 -0.57 -18.67
CA TRP A 147 -9.53 -0.90 -18.92
C TRP A 147 -9.29 -2.41 -18.94
N ILE A 148 -10.06 -3.15 -18.12
CA ILE A 148 -9.99 -4.62 -18.08
C ILE A 148 -10.72 -5.19 -19.29
N ASP A 149 -11.97 -4.77 -19.52
CA ASP A 149 -12.83 -5.28 -20.60
C ASP A 149 -12.19 -5.06 -21.97
N GLN A 150 -11.56 -3.91 -22.18
CA GLN A 150 -10.85 -3.54 -23.42
C GLN A 150 -9.38 -4.01 -23.44
N LYS A 151 -8.93 -4.73 -22.41
CA LYS A 151 -7.54 -5.20 -22.30
C LYS A 151 -6.51 -4.09 -22.48
N ARG A 152 -6.78 -2.90 -21.94
CA ARG A 152 -5.91 -1.71 -22.10
C ARG A 152 -4.69 -1.71 -21.20
N ILE A 153 -4.67 -2.52 -20.17
CA ILE A 153 -3.61 -2.55 -19.16
C ILE A 153 -2.88 -3.89 -19.14
N GLU A 154 -1.63 -3.85 -18.71
CA GLU A 154 -0.76 -4.99 -18.49
C GLU A 154 -0.26 -5.02 -17.05
N VAL A 155 -0.32 -6.19 -16.41
CA VAL A 155 0.28 -6.45 -15.10
C VAL A 155 1.74 -6.81 -15.30
N LEU A 156 2.65 -5.96 -14.86
CA LEU A 156 4.10 -6.12 -15.05
C LEU A 156 4.74 -7.03 -14.01
N ALA A 157 4.31 -6.91 -12.75
CA ALA A 157 4.75 -7.73 -11.63
C ALA A 157 3.76 -7.61 -10.47
N VAL A 158 3.79 -8.59 -9.58
CA VAL A 158 2.92 -8.67 -8.39
C VAL A 158 3.77 -8.54 -7.12
N ASN A 159 3.32 -7.75 -6.16
CA ASN A 159 3.95 -7.62 -4.85
C ASN A 159 3.18 -8.46 -3.82
N SER A 160 3.44 -9.77 -3.80
CA SER A 160 2.87 -10.69 -2.83
C SER A 160 3.90 -11.72 -2.39
N LEU A 161 3.64 -12.42 -1.29
CA LEU A 161 4.50 -13.51 -0.80
C LEU A 161 4.39 -14.75 -1.69
N GLU A 162 3.17 -15.01 -2.19
CA GLU A 162 2.80 -16.17 -3.01
C GLU A 162 2.07 -15.70 -4.28
N PRO A 163 2.03 -16.52 -5.33
CA PRO A 163 1.22 -16.23 -6.50
C PRO A 163 -0.25 -15.95 -6.16
N LEU A 164 -0.84 -15.00 -6.85
CA LEU A 164 -2.25 -14.64 -6.63
C LEU A 164 -3.16 -15.37 -7.62
N PRO A 165 -4.39 -15.75 -7.20
CA PRO A 165 -5.36 -16.38 -8.09
C PRO A 165 -5.61 -15.57 -9.37
N GLY A 166 -5.48 -16.23 -10.53
CA GLY A 166 -5.58 -15.62 -11.85
C GLY A 166 -4.31 -14.93 -12.35
N TRP A 167 -3.23 -14.93 -11.54
CA TRP A 167 -1.92 -14.36 -11.87
C TRP A 167 -0.77 -15.30 -11.52
N GLU A 168 -1.01 -16.59 -11.55
CA GLU A 168 -0.02 -17.64 -11.22
C GLU A 168 1.22 -17.56 -12.12
N ASN A 169 1.05 -17.06 -13.33
CA ASN A 169 2.13 -16.86 -14.30
C ASN A 169 2.83 -15.49 -14.20
N LYS A 170 2.39 -14.61 -13.29
CA LYS A 170 3.02 -13.30 -13.11
C LYS A 170 4.16 -13.41 -12.08
N LYS A 171 5.34 -12.91 -12.46
CA LYS A 171 6.52 -12.93 -11.60
C LYS A 171 6.31 -12.05 -10.37
N LEU A 172 6.68 -12.56 -9.20
CA LEU A 172 6.62 -11.81 -7.96
C LEU A 172 7.76 -10.78 -7.90
N LEU A 173 7.50 -9.64 -7.27
CA LEU A 173 8.51 -8.57 -7.19
C LEU A 173 9.79 -9.05 -6.50
N LYS A 174 9.69 -9.87 -5.45
CA LYS A 174 10.82 -10.47 -4.72
C LYS A 174 11.71 -11.37 -5.59
N ASP A 175 11.19 -11.90 -6.70
CA ASP A 175 11.93 -12.80 -7.59
C ASP A 175 12.74 -12.06 -8.66
N TYR A 176 12.66 -10.72 -8.66
CA TYR A 176 13.51 -9.88 -9.51
C TYR A 176 14.84 -9.50 -8.86
N VAL A 177 15.01 -9.78 -7.56
CA VAL A 177 16.20 -9.41 -6.80
C VAL A 177 16.97 -10.66 -6.34
N SER A 178 18.29 -10.59 -6.39
CA SER A 178 19.19 -11.64 -5.92
C SER A 178 19.77 -11.36 -4.52
N ASP A 179 19.89 -10.07 -4.14
CA ASP A 179 20.37 -9.68 -2.83
C ASP A 179 19.39 -10.10 -1.73
N ALA A 180 19.91 -10.80 -0.71
CA ALA A 180 19.09 -11.38 0.37
C ALA A 180 18.41 -10.30 1.24
N THR A 181 19.05 -9.15 1.43
CA THR A 181 18.50 -8.04 2.20
C THR A 181 17.37 -7.36 1.44
N ASP A 182 17.57 -7.11 0.14
CA ASP A 182 16.55 -6.54 -0.75
C ASP A 182 15.34 -7.48 -0.86
N LYS A 183 15.56 -8.79 -0.94
CA LYS A 183 14.48 -9.79 -0.91
C LYS A 183 13.67 -9.74 0.38
N LYS A 184 14.34 -9.71 1.55
CA LYS A 184 13.67 -9.56 2.85
C LYS A 184 12.85 -8.26 2.93
N ILE A 185 13.34 -7.16 2.36
CA ILE A 185 12.60 -5.89 2.31
C ILE A 185 11.30 -6.06 1.50
N LEU A 186 11.38 -6.67 0.32
CA LEU A 186 10.20 -6.88 -0.52
C LEU A 186 9.21 -7.85 0.12
N GLU A 187 9.68 -8.90 0.79
CA GLU A 187 8.84 -9.82 1.58
C GLU A 187 8.17 -9.12 2.76
N LEU A 188 8.87 -8.22 3.46
CA LEU A 188 8.29 -7.42 4.54
C LEU A 188 7.15 -6.53 4.04
N ILE A 189 7.32 -5.89 2.86
CA ILE A 189 6.29 -5.06 2.24
C ILE A 189 5.13 -5.94 1.74
N ALA A 190 5.41 -7.05 1.07
CA ALA A 190 4.40 -7.99 0.60
C ALA A 190 3.58 -8.57 1.77
N GLY A 191 4.22 -8.93 2.89
CA GLY A 191 3.55 -9.36 4.11
C GLY A 191 2.60 -8.30 4.69
N ASN A 192 2.93 -7.00 4.54
CA ASN A 192 2.04 -5.91 4.90
C ASN A 192 0.74 -5.90 4.06
N ASP A 193 0.82 -6.30 2.80
CA ASP A 193 -0.33 -6.33 1.90
C ASP A 193 -1.26 -7.52 2.15
N THR A 194 -0.75 -8.65 2.63
CA THR A 194 -1.58 -9.83 2.93
C THR A 194 -2.61 -9.60 4.03
N ILE A 195 -2.42 -8.58 4.88
CA ILE A 195 -3.27 -8.28 6.04
C ILE A 195 -4.40 -7.28 5.70
N GLY A 196 -4.59 -6.98 4.43
CA GLY A 196 -5.71 -6.17 3.95
C GLY A 196 -5.35 -4.69 3.69
N GLY A 197 -6.07 -4.12 2.72
CA GLY A 197 -5.81 -2.78 2.19
C GLY A 197 -6.16 -1.65 3.14
N ALA A 198 -7.43 -1.40 3.34
CA ALA A 198 -7.91 -0.33 4.21
C ALA A 198 -8.18 -0.84 5.62
N ARG A 199 -7.52 -0.28 6.60
CA ARG A 199 -7.65 -0.65 8.03
C ARG A 199 -8.52 0.35 8.74
N ARG A 200 -9.55 -0.16 9.44
CA ARG A 200 -10.34 0.65 10.34
C ARG A 200 -9.69 0.66 11.69
N VAL A 201 -9.43 1.84 12.20
CA VAL A 201 -8.73 2.05 13.47
C VAL A 201 -9.43 3.10 14.29
N LEU A 202 -9.26 2.98 15.62
CA LEU A 202 -9.64 3.98 16.60
C LEU A 202 -8.38 4.66 17.16
N PRO A 203 -8.49 5.89 17.66
CA PRO A 203 -7.47 6.46 18.53
C PRO A 203 -7.27 5.63 19.80
N CYS A 204 -6.28 5.96 20.62
CA CYS A 204 -5.61 5.09 21.57
C CYS A 204 -6.43 4.50 22.73
N GLU A 205 -7.61 5.03 23.16
CA GLU A 205 -8.19 4.60 24.46
C GLU A 205 -9.72 4.48 24.48
N VAL A 206 -10.27 3.35 24.02
CA VAL A 206 -11.72 3.10 24.20
C VAL A 206 -12.01 1.62 24.42
N LYS A 207 -11.87 1.13 25.67
CA LYS A 207 -12.04 -0.30 25.95
C LYS A 207 -13.47 -0.83 25.72
N ALA A 208 -14.50 -0.14 26.18
CA ALA A 208 -15.89 -0.63 26.07
C ALA A 208 -16.41 -0.57 24.62
N SER A 209 -16.26 0.56 23.95
CA SER A 209 -16.68 0.74 22.54
C SER A 209 -15.89 -0.13 21.56
N LEU A 210 -14.63 -0.45 21.90
CA LEU A 210 -13.75 -1.27 21.05
C LEU A 210 -14.30 -2.69 20.86
N ILE A 211 -14.81 -3.32 21.91
CA ILE A 211 -15.39 -4.66 21.86
C ILE A 211 -16.63 -4.65 20.97
N ALA A 212 -17.54 -3.69 21.19
CA ALA A 212 -18.76 -3.55 20.41
C ALA A 212 -18.47 -3.29 18.91
N LEU A 213 -17.50 -2.40 18.62
CA LEU A 213 -17.11 -2.09 17.24
C LEU A 213 -16.45 -3.28 16.53
N ARG A 214 -15.56 -4.01 17.21
CA ARG A 214 -14.96 -5.24 16.66
C ARG A 214 -16.01 -6.30 16.36
N PHE A 215 -16.97 -6.48 17.25
CA PHE A 215 -18.06 -7.41 17.05
C PHE A 215 -18.98 -6.98 15.89
N GLY A 216 -19.38 -5.71 15.86
CA GLY A 216 -20.21 -5.16 14.77
C GLY A 216 -19.55 -5.27 13.40
N ILE A 217 -18.27 -4.93 13.29
CA ILE A 217 -17.50 -5.10 12.04
C ILE A 217 -17.46 -6.58 11.62
N LYS A 218 -17.16 -7.50 12.55
CA LYS A 218 -17.15 -8.94 12.24
C LYS A 218 -18.52 -9.42 11.75
N LYS A 219 -19.63 -8.99 12.39
CA LYS A 219 -21.00 -9.31 11.95
C LYS A 219 -21.30 -8.74 10.57
N MET A 220 -20.94 -7.50 10.30
CA MET A 220 -21.13 -6.87 8.99
C MET A 220 -20.48 -7.69 7.86
N PHE A 221 -19.30 -8.26 8.08
CA PHE A 221 -18.61 -9.10 7.09
C PHE A 221 -19.20 -10.53 6.97
N ALA A 222 -20.08 -10.95 7.87
CA ALA A 222 -20.83 -12.19 7.78
C ALA A 222 -22.25 -11.98 7.25
N ASP A 223 -22.69 -10.75 7.08
CA ASP A 223 -24.02 -10.38 6.63
C ASP A 223 -24.19 -10.69 5.14
N LYS A 224 -25.26 -11.43 4.79
CA LYS A 224 -25.52 -11.91 3.42
C LYS A 224 -25.84 -10.76 2.47
N ASP A 225 -26.51 -9.72 2.94
CA ASP A 225 -26.91 -8.58 2.11
C ASP A 225 -25.68 -7.73 1.78
N VAL A 226 -24.81 -7.48 2.79
CA VAL A 226 -23.53 -6.78 2.60
C VAL A 226 -22.61 -7.55 1.63
N LEU A 227 -22.51 -8.86 1.77
CA LEU A 227 -21.71 -9.69 0.86
C LEU A 227 -22.31 -9.72 -0.55
N GLY A 228 -23.64 -9.76 -0.65
CA GLY A 228 -24.38 -9.69 -1.92
C GLY A 228 -24.14 -8.36 -2.66
N ASP A 229 -24.20 -7.24 -1.96
CA ASP A 229 -23.93 -5.91 -2.54
C ASP A 229 -22.46 -5.77 -2.95
N ALA A 230 -21.53 -6.21 -2.11
CA ALA A 230 -20.10 -6.22 -2.44
C ALA A 230 -19.82 -7.05 -3.73
N LYS A 231 -20.46 -8.22 -3.87
CA LYS A 231 -20.34 -9.06 -5.08
C LYS A 231 -20.92 -8.37 -6.32
N LYS A 232 -22.10 -7.75 -6.21
CA LYS A 232 -22.71 -6.97 -7.30
C LYS A 232 -21.79 -5.83 -7.77
N ARG A 233 -21.11 -5.20 -6.84
CA ARG A 233 -20.15 -4.10 -7.12
C ARG A 233 -18.76 -4.61 -7.53
N LYS A 234 -18.54 -5.90 -7.70
CA LYS A 234 -17.24 -6.53 -8.03
C LYS A 234 -16.12 -6.12 -7.05
N MET A 235 -16.47 -5.92 -5.78
CA MET A 235 -15.50 -5.58 -4.74
C MET A 235 -14.76 -6.83 -4.26
N ASN A 236 -13.44 -6.75 -4.12
CA ASN A 236 -12.65 -7.77 -3.42
C ASN A 236 -12.81 -7.58 -1.91
N PHE A 237 -13.98 -7.98 -1.40
CA PHE A 237 -14.43 -7.70 -0.05
C PHE A 237 -14.24 -8.92 0.85
N GLY A 238 -13.48 -8.77 1.93
CA GLY A 238 -13.22 -9.86 2.85
C GLY A 238 -12.75 -9.35 4.21
N TYR A 239 -13.15 -10.07 5.27
CA TYR A 239 -12.79 -9.72 6.64
C TYR A 239 -11.32 -10.04 6.93
N VAL A 240 -10.61 -9.04 7.45
CA VAL A 240 -9.31 -9.21 8.07
C VAL A 240 -9.42 -8.90 9.56
N GLY A 241 -9.11 -9.89 10.39
CA GLY A 241 -9.29 -9.80 11.84
C GLY A 241 -8.37 -8.78 12.51
N CYS A 242 -8.90 -8.11 13.54
CA CYS A 242 -8.18 -7.08 14.30
C CYS A 242 -6.89 -7.59 14.95
N ALA A 243 -6.87 -8.84 15.44
CA ALA A 243 -5.69 -9.43 16.09
C ALA A 243 -4.49 -9.52 15.12
N GLY A 244 -4.73 -9.98 13.89
CA GLY A 244 -3.70 -10.04 12.85
C GLY A 244 -3.16 -8.65 12.48
N LEU A 245 -4.05 -7.67 12.35
CA LEU A 245 -3.67 -6.27 12.08
C LEU A 245 -2.82 -5.67 13.21
N GLN A 246 -3.17 -5.94 14.47
CA GLN A 246 -2.44 -5.46 15.63
C GLN A 246 -1.06 -6.11 15.73
N ALA A 247 -0.99 -7.43 15.57
CA ALA A 247 0.26 -8.19 15.55
C ALA A 247 1.19 -7.70 14.42
N HIS A 248 0.65 -7.44 13.25
CA HIS A 248 1.43 -6.93 12.13
C HIS A 248 2.01 -5.53 12.40
N ALA A 249 1.22 -4.60 12.94
CA ALA A 249 1.72 -3.28 13.32
C ALA A 249 2.87 -3.38 14.34
N LYS A 250 2.76 -4.33 15.30
CA LYS A 250 3.81 -4.64 16.27
C LYS A 250 5.06 -5.20 15.58
N ASN A 251 4.89 -6.20 14.71
CA ASN A 251 6.01 -6.84 13.99
C ASN A 251 6.78 -5.84 13.12
N LEU A 252 6.09 -4.93 12.43
CA LEU A 252 6.74 -3.85 11.68
C LEU A 252 7.53 -2.91 12.59
N SER A 253 7.06 -2.67 13.81
CA SER A 253 7.74 -1.79 14.77
C SER A 253 9.04 -2.38 15.30
N ILE A 254 9.17 -3.71 15.37
CA ILE A 254 10.36 -4.43 15.82
C ILE A 254 11.23 -4.97 14.68
N ALA A 255 10.81 -4.78 13.42
CA ALA A 255 11.58 -5.23 12.26
C ALA A 255 12.99 -4.60 12.26
N PRO A 256 14.04 -5.31 11.80
CA PRO A 256 15.41 -4.85 11.86
C PRO A 256 15.61 -3.43 11.29
N ALA A 257 16.35 -2.59 12.01
CA ALA A 257 16.58 -1.20 11.62
C ALA A 257 17.39 -1.11 10.31
N GLU A 258 18.26 -2.07 10.05
CA GLU A 258 19.08 -2.17 8.84
C GLU A 258 18.24 -2.23 7.56
N LEU A 259 17.10 -2.96 7.58
CA LEU A 259 16.20 -3.02 6.42
C LEU A 259 15.66 -1.64 6.06
N PHE A 260 15.27 -0.85 7.07
CA PHE A 260 14.80 0.52 6.85
C PHE A 260 15.94 1.47 6.47
N GLY A 261 17.16 1.23 6.96
CA GLY A 261 18.38 1.93 6.53
C GLY A 261 18.63 1.70 5.03
N ARG A 262 18.67 0.42 4.61
CA ARG A 262 18.82 0.03 3.20
C ARG A 262 17.72 0.63 2.31
N MET A 263 16.47 0.62 2.76
CA MET A 263 15.36 1.24 2.02
C MET A 263 15.55 2.73 1.84
N ARG A 264 15.92 3.46 2.91
CA ARG A 264 16.17 4.92 2.82
C ARG A 264 17.30 5.23 1.84
N TYR A 265 18.38 4.46 1.89
CA TYR A 265 19.50 4.56 0.95
C TYR A 265 19.03 4.39 -0.51
N LEU A 266 18.35 3.29 -0.82
CA LEU A 266 17.83 3.00 -2.16
C LEU A 266 16.82 4.04 -2.66
N MET A 267 16.06 4.64 -1.74
CA MET A 267 15.11 5.70 -2.06
C MET A 267 15.76 7.08 -2.22
N SER A 268 17.07 7.21 -2.05
CA SER A 268 17.82 8.47 -2.13
C SER A 268 17.29 9.54 -1.15
N PHE A 269 16.80 9.13 0.01
CA PHE A 269 16.52 10.06 1.11
C PHE A 269 17.78 10.49 1.86
N GLU A 270 18.88 9.75 1.71
CA GLU A 270 20.20 10.07 2.24
C GLU A 270 21.17 10.17 1.06
N LYS A 271 21.94 11.27 0.98
CA LYS A 271 23.03 11.40 0.02
C LYS A 271 24.17 10.47 0.47
N LEU A 272 24.95 9.97 -0.50
CA LEU A 272 26.08 9.05 -0.32
C LEU A 272 27.17 9.54 0.68
N THR A 273 27.08 10.75 1.19
CA THR A 273 28.09 11.39 2.06
C THR A 273 28.05 10.92 3.52
N ASP A 274 27.02 10.18 3.97
CA ASP A 274 26.86 9.83 5.40
C ASP A 274 27.07 8.35 5.73
N ILE A 275 27.67 7.55 4.84
CA ILE A 275 27.91 6.11 5.10
C ILE A 275 29.02 5.90 6.16
N GLY A 276 29.89 6.88 6.40
CA GLY A 276 30.97 6.80 7.38
C GLY A 276 30.56 6.88 8.87
N SER A 277 29.30 7.24 9.16
CA SER A 277 28.82 7.43 10.53
C SER A 277 27.86 6.34 11.02
N LEU A 278 27.66 5.26 10.24
CA LEU A 278 26.73 4.16 10.53
C LEU A 278 27.43 2.79 10.70
N ILE A 279 28.77 2.76 10.78
CA ILE A 279 29.58 1.59 11.15
C ILE A 279 30.05 1.77 12.58
#